data_c16eed6110346c75d526f2e4d5433943
#
_entry.id   c16eed6110346c75d526f2e4d5433943
#
_cell.length_a   1.000
_cell.length_b   1.000
_cell.length_c   1.000
_cell.angle_alpha   90.00
_cell.angle_beta   90.00
_cell.angle_gamma   90.00
#
_symmetry.space_group_name_H-M   'P 1'
#
loop_
_entity.id
_entity.type
_entity.pdbx_description
1 polymer ?
#
loop_
_entity_poly.entity_id
_entity_poly.type
_entity_poly.pdbx_seq_one_letter_code
_entity_poly.pdbx_strand_id
1 'polypeptide(L)'
;MKCGVFHTPYNLPHRKPKEMFDWSMKLAVEADQAGFHDFMVGEHYTLAWNNIPCPEIIIGAAAPLTKKIRFAPMAHLLPYRNPATLATQIGWLSQVLEGRYFLGVAPGGHHTDAILHGFDGIGESQALMFEAFELIEKVWAGKPFKEKTAHFQAGYPGPDDMPGYDVQLAQNGIWGGRESLEIAVTGLSKNSSSLKWAGERNYSPISFFGGTEIMKSHWDTWEAAAKSKGFAADRNRFSICRDIFIADSDAEAKRRAIKSGLGHTWEHYLVPIYKQFNLFEGIIADSGKNIDPSQVDMDFLAEHVWLCGSPETVVRKLERVAEKTGGWGGINVNSHDNIDNPAPFIESLQRLAKEVCPKVKVL
;
A
#
# COMPACT_ATOMS: atom_id res chain seq x y z
N MET A 1 -17.85 1.89 5.04
CA MET A 1 -16.58 1.41 4.44
C MET A 1 -15.44 2.32 4.90
N LYS A 2 -14.28 1.75 5.26
CA LYS A 2 -13.08 2.54 5.59
C LYS A 2 -12.46 3.14 4.33
N CYS A 3 -11.94 4.38 4.42
CA CYS A 3 -11.24 5.04 3.33
C CYS A 3 -9.80 5.29 3.74
N GLY A 4 -8.84 4.99 2.87
CA GLY A 4 -7.43 5.27 3.04
C GLY A 4 -6.84 5.99 1.84
N VAL A 5 -5.65 6.54 2.01
CA VAL A 5 -4.79 7.02 0.93
C VAL A 5 -3.61 6.06 0.80
N PHE A 6 -3.38 5.58 -0.40
CA PHE A 6 -2.15 4.90 -0.74
C PHE A 6 -1.25 5.87 -1.51
N HIS A 7 -0.33 6.45 -0.77
CA HIS A 7 0.67 7.36 -1.32
C HIS A 7 1.77 6.56 -1.99
N THR A 8 1.52 6.14 -3.22
CA THR A 8 2.39 5.32 -4.07
C THR A 8 3.59 6.07 -4.62
N PRO A 9 3.93 7.18 -4.14
CA PRO A 9 4.66 8.35 -4.62
C PRO A 9 4.86 8.42 -6.15
N TYR A 10 3.76 8.37 -6.90
CA TYR A 10 3.80 8.65 -8.34
C TYR A 10 4.06 10.14 -8.56
N ASN A 11 5.34 10.51 -8.63
CA ASN A 11 5.78 11.87 -8.87
C ASN A 11 6.41 12.01 -10.24
N LEU A 12 6.30 13.19 -10.84
CA LEU A 12 6.97 13.48 -12.11
C LEU A 12 8.50 13.37 -11.93
N PRO A 13 9.24 12.79 -12.90
CA PRO A 13 10.67 12.51 -12.76
C PRO A 13 11.57 13.72 -12.45
N HIS A 14 11.11 14.94 -12.76
CA HIS A 14 11.86 16.16 -12.49
C HIS A 14 11.63 16.76 -11.11
N ARG A 15 10.71 16.19 -10.31
CA ARG A 15 10.43 16.71 -8.96
C ARG A 15 11.62 16.56 -8.03
N LYS A 16 11.88 17.61 -7.27
CA LYS A 16 12.89 17.56 -6.21
C LYS A 16 12.34 16.82 -4.98
N PRO A 17 13.19 16.11 -4.23
CA PRO A 17 12.76 15.43 -3.00
C PRO A 17 12.01 16.34 -2.01
N LYS A 18 12.38 17.62 -1.93
CA LYS A 18 11.68 18.58 -1.04
C LYS A 18 10.25 18.84 -1.47
N GLU A 19 9.97 18.95 -2.77
CA GLU A 19 8.62 19.16 -3.29
C GLU A 19 7.75 17.93 -3.04
N MET A 20 8.30 16.73 -3.24
CA MET A 20 7.62 15.47 -2.95
C MET A 20 7.35 15.30 -1.46
N PHE A 21 8.30 15.69 -0.61
CA PHE A 21 8.12 15.68 0.84
C PHE A 21 7.00 16.64 1.28
N ASP A 22 7.01 17.88 0.80
CA ASP A 22 5.97 18.87 1.13
C ASP A 22 4.58 18.43 0.66
N TRP A 23 4.51 17.82 -0.51
CA TRP A 23 3.28 17.22 -1.01
C TRP A 23 2.79 16.08 -0.11
N SER A 24 3.68 15.20 0.33
CA SER A 24 3.34 14.11 1.25
C SER A 24 2.78 14.64 2.56
N MET A 25 3.38 15.69 3.14
CA MET A 25 2.89 16.33 4.37
C MET A 25 1.51 16.94 4.16
N LYS A 26 1.33 17.72 3.09
CA LYS A 26 0.04 18.32 2.75
C LYS A 26 -1.03 17.26 2.60
N LEU A 27 -0.75 16.21 1.83
CA LEU A 27 -1.71 15.15 1.55
C LEU A 27 -2.11 14.39 2.83
N ALA A 28 -1.17 14.10 3.73
CA ALA A 28 -1.45 13.44 5.00
C ALA A 28 -2.37 14.28 5.90
N VAL A 29 -2.12 15.60 5.99
CA VAL A 29 -2.95 16.52 6.77
C VAL A 29 -4.36 16.65 6.18
N GLU A 30 -4.48 16.80 4.87
CA GLU A 30 -5.78 16.89 4.19
C GLU A 30 -6.60 15.59 4.33
N ALA A 31 -5.93 14.43 4.26
CA ALA A 31 -6.58 13.13 4.47
C ALA A 31 -7.07 12.97 5.93
N ASP A 32 -6.27 13.35 6.93
CA ASP A 32 -6.67 13.34 8.35
C ASP A 32 -7.89 14.24 8.59
N GLN A 33 -7.88 15.45 8.05
CA GLN A 33 -8.97 16.41 8.17
C GLN A 33 -10.25 15.95 7.44
N ALA A 34 -10.11 15.25 6.32
CA ALA A 34 -11.24 14.67 5.60
C ALA A 34 -11.83 13.44 6.30
N GLY A 35 -11.15 12.89 7.32
CA GLY A 35 -11.60 11.72 8.08
C GLY A 35 -11.21 10.39 7.49
N PHE A 36 -10.14 10.34 6.70
CA PHE A 36 -9.56 9.10 6.23
C PHE A 36 -9.01 8.27 7.40
N HIS A 37 -9.09 6.95 7.25
CA HIS A 37 -8.67 6.01 8.28
C HIS A 37 -7.17 5.71 8.21
N ASP A 38 -6.63 5.54 7.00
CA ASP A 38 -5.25 5.10 6.78
C ASP A 38 -4.53 5.99 5.77
N PHE A 39 -3.23 6.22 6.00
CA PHE A 39 -2.29 6.83 5.08
C PHE A 39 -1.09 5.90 4.92
N MET A 40 -0.95 5.31 3.76
CA MET A 40 0.10 4.34 3.46
C MET A 40 1.13 4.97 2.53
N VAL A 41 2.41 4.74 2.79
CA VAL A 41 3.53 5.30 2.00
C VAL A 41 4.32 4.17 1.34
N GLY A 42 4.43 4.21 0.01
CA GLY A 42 5.23 3.25 -0.75
C GLY A 42 6.73 3.43 -0.55
N GLU A 43 7.51 2.36 -0.81
CA GLU A 43 8.97 2.35 -0.74
C GLU A 43 9.54 1.89 -2.07
N HIS A 44 10.33 2.76 -2.74
CA HIS A 44 11.06 2.45 -3.96
C HIS A 44 12.34 3.28 -4.05
N TYR A 45 13.34 2.79 -4.77
CA TYR A 45 14.68 3.35 -4.76
C TYR A 45 15.14 3.89 -6.12
N THR A 46 14.85 3.19 -7.20
CA THR A 46 15.49 3.43 -8.52
C THR A 46 14.54 3.94 -9.60
N LEU A 47 13.24 3.99 -9.31
CA LEU A 47 12.26 4.40 -10.31
C LEU A 47 12.10 5.91 -10.34
N ALA A 48 12.26 6.51 -11.51
CA ALA A 48 12.11 7.96 -11.67
C ALA A 48 10.70 8.49 -11.31
N TRP A 49 9.67 7.69 -11.51
CA TRP A 49 8.28 8.01 -11.20
C TRP A 49 7.83 7.61 -9.80
N ASN A 50 8.64 6.84 -9.08
CA ASN A 50 8.21 6.25 -7.82
C ASN A 50 9.46 6.03 -6.95
N ASN A 51 9.87 7.05 -6.21
CA ASN A 51 11.21 7.10 -5.60
C ASN A 51 11.23 7.69 -4.19
N ILE A 52 10.35 7.25 -3.30
CA ILE A 52 10.50 7.49 -1.85
C ILE A 52 11.21 6.27 -1.24
N PRO A 53 12.50 6.38 -0.89
CA PRO A 53 13.26 5.24 -0.37
C PRO A 53 13.08 5.02 1.14
N CYS A 54 12.52 6.00 1.85
CA CYS A 54 12.43 6.01 3.31
C CYS A 54 11.03 6.45 3.76
N PRO A 55 9.99 5.59 3.66
CA PRO A 55 8.63 5.93 4.08
C PRO A 55 8.55 6.35 5.54
N GLU A 56 9.44 5.84 6.40
CA GLU A 56 9.52 6.21 7.82
C GLU A 56 9.82 7.70 8.05
N ILE A 57 10.53 8.37 7.15
CA ILE A 57 10.77 9.82 7.24
C ILE A 57 9.48 10.59 7.01
N ILE A 58 8.69 10.21 6.01
CA ILE A 58 7.39 10.80 5.73
C ILE A 58 6.43 10.56 6.90
N ILE A 59 6.35 9.34 7.39
CA ILE A 59 5.48 8.95 8.50
C ILE A 59 5.85 9.72 9.78
N GLY A 60 7.13 9.74 10.15
CA GLY A 60 7.62 10.44 11.33
C GLY A 60 7.36 11.94 11.30
N ALA A 61 7.50 12.56 10.11
CA ALA A 61 7.24 13.98 9.93
C ALA A 61 5.73 14.31 9.93
N ALA A 62 4.88 13.44 9.38
CA ALA A 62 3.43 13.63 9.35
C ALA A 62 2.74 13.33 10.69
N ALA A 63 3.33 12.48 11.53
CA ALA A 63 2.77 12.08 12.81
C ALA A 63 2.32 13.25 13.71
N PRO A 64 3.15 14.27 13.97
CA PRO A 64 2.77 15.42 14.81
C PRO A 64 1.80 16.39 14.11
N LEU A 65 1.65 16.32 12.80
CA LEU A 65 0.76 17.19 12.01
C LEU A 65 -0.67 16.66 11.92
N THR A 66 -0.90 15.42 12.35
CA THR A 66 -2.15 14.67 12.21
C THR A 66 -2.65 14.17 13.57
N LYS A 67 -3.95 13.84 13.67
CA LYS A 67 -4.56 13.48 14.95
C LYS A 67 -5.17 12.06 14.99
N LYS A 68 -5.75 11.59 13.89
CA LYS A 68 -6.57 10.37 13.86
C LYS A 68 -6.10 9.34 12.84
N ILE A 69 -5.61 9.80 11.70
CA ILE A 69 -5.20 8.93 10.60
C ILE A 69 -4.07 8.00 11.05
N ARG A 70 -4.18 6.72 10.69
CA ARG A 70 -3.12 5.74 10.94
C ARG A 70 -2.13 5.76 9.79
N PHE A 71 -0.90 5.41 10.08
CA PHE A 71 0.18 5.37 9.10
C PHE A 71 0.77 3.97 8.95
N ALA A 72 1.19 3.64 7.72
CA ALA A 72 2.01 2.46 7.45
C ALA A 72 3.00 2.73 6.31
N PRO A 73 4.19 2.14 6.33
CA PRO A 73 4.90 1.84 5.09
C PRO A 73 4.05 0.83 4.30
N MET A 74 3.93 1.00 3.00
CA MET A 74 3.20 0.03 2.18
C MET A 74 3.91 -0.16 0.83
N ALA A 75 4.94 -1.00 0.92
CA ALA A 75 5.36 -1.71 2.12
C ALA A 75 6.84 -1.48 2.38
N HIS A 76 7.34 -1.82 3.57
CA HIS A 76 8.78 -2.03 3.70
C HIS A 76 9.22 -3.23 2.85
N LEU A 77 10.24 -3.02 2.04
CA LEU A 77 10.82 -4.04 1.16
C LEU A 77 11.89 -4.81 1.95
N LEU A 78 11.45 -5.85 2.65
CA LEU A 78 12.27 -6.54 3.66
C LEU A 78 13.59 -7.09 3.13
N PRO A 79 13.69 -7.59 1.86
CA PRO A 79 14.97 -8.06 1.32
C PRO A 79 16.09 -7.01 1.30
N TYR A 80 15.71 -5.73 1.26
CA TYR A 80 16.66 -4.62 1.08
C TYR A 80 17.03 -3.92 2.39
N ARG A 81 16.57 -4.45 3.52
CA ARG A 81 16.74 -3.85 4.85
C ARG A 81 17.45 -4.81 5.81
N ASN A 82 18.28 -4.26 6.69
CA ASN A 82 18.81 -5.05 7.81
C ASN A 82 17.66 -5.36 8.79
N PRO A 83 17.37 -6.65 9.09
CA PRO A 83 16.23 -7.02 9.92
C PRO A 83 16.26 -6.42 11.32
N ALA A 84 17.43 -6.39 11.99
CA ALA A 84 17.54 -5.86 13.34
C ALA A 84 17.31 -4.34 13.38
N THR A 85 17.92 -3.60 12.45
CA THR A 85 17.71 -2.16 12.31
C THR A 85 16.23 -1.86 12.03
N LEU A 86 15.62 -2.58 11.09
CA LEU A 86 14.22 -2.37 10.74
C LEU A 86 13.28 -2.71 11.90
N ALA A 87 13.53 -3.79 12.63
CA ALA A 87 12.74 -4.16 13.81
C ALA A 87 12.71 -3.03 14.86
N THR A 88 13.86 -2.39 15.12
CA THR A 88 13.95 -1.28 16.08
C THR A 88 13.29 -0.01 15.55
N GLN A 89 13.41 0.29 14.26
CA GLN A 89 12.75 1.44 13.62
C GLN A 89 11.22 1.31 13.66
N ILE A 90 10.68 0.13 13.34
CA ILE A 90 9.25 -0.15 13.43
C ILE A 90 8.76 0.00 14.88
N GLY A 91 9.49 -0.56 15.84
CA GLY A 91 9.19 -0.39 17.26
C GLY A 91 9.10 1.08 17.65
N TRP A 92 10.12 1.85 17.29
CA TRP A 92 10.18 3.29 17.59
C TRP A 92 9.01 4.07 16.98
N LEU A 93 8.72 3.86 15.69
CA LEU A 93 7.59 4.51 15.03
C LEU A 93 6.25 4.14 15.66
N SER A 94 6.07 2.88 16.06
CA SER A 94 4.85 2.43 16.72
C SER A 94 4.63 3.15 18.06
N GLN A 95 5.70 3.41 18.83
CA GLN A 95 5.66 4.19 20.05
C GLN A 95 5.31 5.66 19.80
N VAL A 96 5.94 6.29 18.81
CA VAL A 96 5.67 7.70 18.43
C VAL A 96 4.22 7.90 17.98
N LEU A 97 3.64 6.91 17.32
CA LEU A 97 2.28 6.97 16.77
C LEU A 97 1.18 6.46 17.72
N GLU A 98 1.53 5.86 18.85
CA GLU A 98 0.62 5.48 19.95
C GLU A 98 -0.67 4.80 19.43
N GLY A 99 -0.53 3.68 18.70
CA GLY A 99 -1.65 2.91 18.12
C GLY A 99 -2.12 3.38 16.74
N ARG A 100 -1.59 4.49 16.22
CA ARG A 100 -1.84 4.93 14.84
C ARG A 100 -0.82 4.39 13.83
N TYR A 101 -0.18 3.28 14.12
CA TYR A 101 0.76 2.60 13.24
C TYR A 101 0.29 1.19 12.91
N PHE A 102 0.46 0.81 11.67
CA PHE A 102 0.39 -0.58 11.22
C PHE A 102 1.52 -0.85 10.21
N LEU A 103 1.83 -2.11 9.96
CA LEU A 103 3.01 -2.47 9.18
C LEU A 103 2.62 -3.11 7.86
N GLY A 104 3.06 -2.54 6.75
CA GLY A 104 3.08 -3.20 5.46
C GLY A 104 4.42 -3.87 5.18
N VAL A 105 4.40 -5.10 4.67
CA VAL A 105 5.60 -5.84 4.26
C VAL A 105 5.46 -6.38 2.85
N ALA A 106 6.55 -6.35 2.09
CA ALA A 106 6.59 -6.84 0.71
C ALA A 106 7.99 -7.36 0.32
N PRO A 107 8.05 -8.23 -0.70
CA PRO A 107 9.33 -8.74 -1.20
C PRO A 107 10.08 -7.76 -2.12
N GLY A 108 9.42 -6.66 -2.55
CA GLY A 108 9.90 -5.85 -3.66
C GLY A 108 9.47 -6.42 -5.01
N GLY A 109 9.17 -5.53 -5.96
CA GLY A 109 8.66 -5.91 -7.29
C GLY A 109 9.47 -5.35 -8.46
N HIS A 110 10.51 -4.56 -8.18
CA HIS A 110 11.31 -3.91 -9.22
C HIS A 110 12.71 -4.50 -9.29
N HIS A 111 13.06 -4.98 -10.48
CA HIS A 111 14.36 -5.61 -10.75
C HIS A 111 15.53 -4.67 -10.46
N THR A 112 15.41 -3.39 -10.79
CA THR A 112 16.45 -2.39 -10.56
C THR A 112 16.65 -2.05 -9.08
N ASP A 113 15.61 -2.11 -8.25
CA ASP A 113 15.73 -1.97 -6.80
C ASP A 113 16.52 -3.15 -6.20
N ALA A 114 16.28 -4.38 -6.71
CA ALA A 114 17.03 -5.56 -6.30
C ALA A 114 18.52 -5.43 -6.67
N ILE A 115 18.84 -5.00 -7.88
CA ILE A 115 20.23 -4.76 -8.33
C ILE A 115 20.94 -3.72 -7.46
N LEU A 116 20.26 -2.62 -7.11
CA LEU A 116 20.83 -1.60 -6.21
C LEU A 116 21.29 -2.21 -4.88
N HIS A 117 20.61 -3.22 -4.39
CA HIS A 117 20.91 -3.88 -3.12
C HIS A 117 21.77 -5.14 -3.26
N GLY A 118 22.37 -5.36 -4.45
CA GLY A 118 23.34 -6.43 -4.69
C GLY A 118 22.74 -7.79 -5.03
N PHE A 119 21.46 -7.84 -5.39
CA PHE A 119 20.79 -9.05 -5.89
C PHE A 119 20.77 -9.08 -7.42
N ASP A 120 20.78 -10.27 -8.02
CA ASP A 120 20.68 -10.42 -9.47
C ASP A 120 19.30 -10.06 -10.04
N GLY A 121 18.31 -9.90 -9.18
CA GLY A 121 16.93 -9.54 -9.51
C GLY A 121 15.94 -9.97 -8.44
N ILE A 122 14.66 -10.01 -8.81
CA ILE A 122 13.55 -10.28 -7.87
C ILE A 122 13.23 -11.77 -7.67
N GLY A 123 13.98 -12.68 -8.29
CA GLY A 123 13.66 -14.12 -8.28
C GLY A 123 13.59 -14.75 -6.88
N GLU A 124 14.45 -14.30 -5.96
CA GLU A 124 14.53 -14.80 -4.57
C GLU A 124 13.86 -13.87 -3.56
N SER A 125 13.35 -12.69 -3.98
CA SER A 125 12.86 -11.65 -3.10
C SER A 125 11.82 -12.13 -2.10
N GLN A 126 10.97 -13.08 -2.48
CA GLN A 126 9.94 -13.59 -1.59
C GLN A 126 10.51 -14.47 -0.46
N ALA A 127 11.47 -15.33 -0.77
CA ALA A 127 12.15 -16.16 0.24
C ALA A 127 12.93 -15.26 1.19
N LEU A 128 13.62 -14.25 0.66
CA LEU A 128 14.34 -13.24 1.45
C LEU A 128 13.40 -12.44 2.37
N MET A 129 12.21 -12.08 1.89
CA MET A 129 11.20 -11.42 2.73
C MET A 129 10.83 -12.28 3.94
N PHE A 130 10.59 -13.57 3.74
CA PHE A 130 10.22 -14.48 4.82
C PHE A 130 11.36 -14.65 5.83
N GLU A 131 12.58 -14.84 5.34
CA GLU A 131 13.79 -14.96 6.15
C GLU A 131 14.03 -13.70 7.00
N ALA A 132 13.95 -12.51 6.39
CA ALA A 132 14.10 -11.24 7.09
C ALA A 132 13.00 -11.03 8.14
N PHE A 133 11.75 -11.39 7.81
CA PHE A 133 10.63 -11.24 8.72
C PHE A 133 10.75 -12.15 9.97
N GLU A 134 11.23 -13.37 9.81
CA GLU A 134 11.48 -14.27 10.94
C GLU A 134 12.53 -13.71 11.90
N LEU A 135 13.57 -13.07 11.39
CA LEU A 135 14.57 -12.40 12.23
C LEU A 135 13.98 -11.17 12.95
N ILE A 136 13.13 -10.39 12.29
CA ILE A 136 12.41 -9.26 12.87
C ILE A 136 11.54 -9.74 14.07
N GLU A 137 10.78 -10.81 13.88
CA GLU A 137 9.95 -11.40 14.94
C GLU A 137 10.79 -11.84 16.14
N LYS A 138 11.97 -12.43 15.89
CA LYS A 138 12.91 -12.81 16.98
C LYS A 138 13.44 -11.60 17.73
N VAL A 139 13.74 -10.50 17.05
CA VAL A 139 14.16 -9.25 17.70
C VAL A 139 13.03 -8.71 18.59
N TRP A 140 11.78 -8.68 18.09
CA TRP A 140 10.63 -8.23 18.89
C TRP A 140 10.28 -9.14 20.05
N ALA A 141 10.65 -10.43 20.00
CA ALA A 141 10.46 -11.34 21.13
C ALA A 141 11.33 -10.98 22.33
N GLY A 142 12.39 -10.16 22.16
CA GLY A 142 13.22 -9.65 23.25
C GLY A 142 13.98 -10.73 24.04
N LYS A 143 14.20 -11.89 23.44
CA LYS A 143 14.95 -12.99 24.02
C LYS A 143 16.34 -13.08 23.43
N PRO A 144 17.39 -13.40 24.21
CA PRO A 144 18.73 -13.54 23.67
C PRO A 144 18.80 -14.55 22.53
N PHE A 145 19.36 -14.13 21.39
CA PHE A 145 19.68 -15.01 20.27
C PHE A 145 20.81 -14.42 19.44
N LYS A 146 21.46 -15.26 18.66
CA LYS A 146 22.44 -14.85 17.64
C LYS A 146 22.28 -15.78 16.45
N GLU A 147 21.88 -15.24 15.33
CA GLU A 147 21.58 -16.03 14.14
C GLU A 147 22.19 -15.38 12.91
N LYS A 148 22.75 -16.23 12.06
CA LYS A 148 23.24 -15.88 10.72
C LYS A 148 22.62 -16.87 9.75
N THR A 149 21.89 -16.33 8.78
CA THR A 149 21.32 -17.07 7.67
C THR A 149 22.22 -16.93 6.43
N ALA A 150 21.74 -17.35 5.28
CA ALA A 150 22.48 -17.17 4.03
C ALA A 150 22.64 -15.68 3.64
N HIS A 151 21.65 -14.84 3.98
CA HIS A 151 21.58 -13.45 3.49
C HIS A 151 21.59 -12.42 4.62
N PHE A 152 21.14 -12.78 5.81
CA PHE A 152 21.00 -11.85 6.92
C PHE A 152 21.70 -12.36 8.17
N GLN A 153 21.96 -11.41 9.07
CA GLN A 153 22.36 -11.72 10.41
C GLN A 153 21.67 -10.78 11.39
N ALA A 154 21.20 -11.31 12.50
CA ALA A 154 20.61 -10.56 13.58
C ALA A 154 20.88 -11.25 14.93
N GLY A 155 20.72 -10.49 15.99
CA GLY A 155 20.83 -11.01 17.35
C GLY A 155 20.13 -10.06 18.32
N TYR A 156 19.80 -10.61 19.49
CA TYR A 156 19.37 -9.86 20.63
C TYR A 156 20.30 -10.20 21.79
N PRO A 157 20.96 -9.20 22.41
CA PRO A 157 21.92 -9.45 23.47
C PRO A 157 21.25 -9.97 24.75
N GLY A 158 21.99 -10.76 25.51
CA GLY A 158 21.58 -11.22 26.82
C GLY A 158 22.34 -10.52 27.97
N PRO A 159 21.98 -10.82 29.23
CA PRO A 159 22.63 -10.23 30.39
C PRO A 159 24.14 -10.50 30.47
N ASP A 160 24.59 -11.62 29.90
CA ASP A 160 26.00 -12.00 29.89
C ASP A 160 26.84 -11.23 28.86
N ASP A 161 26.20 -10.65 27.82
CA ASP A 161 26.91 -9.88 26.81
C ASP A 161 27.35 -8.51 27.33
N MET A 162 26.65 -7.96 28.33
CA MET A 162 26.96 -6.67 28.96
C MET A 162 26.59 -6.68 30.45
N PRO A 163 27.37 -7.36 31.29
CA PRO A 163 27.08 -7.46 32.70
C PRO A 163 26.98 -6.11 33.41
N GLY A 164 25.92 -5.92 34.22
CA GLY A 164 25.67 -4.68 34.96
C GLY A 164 24.93 -3.58 34.18
N TYR A 165 24.50 -3.85 32.96
CA TYR A 165 23.67 -2.95 32.16
C TYR A 165 22.31 -3.60 31.84
N ASP A 166 21.28 -2.75 31.77
CA ASP A 166 19.98 -3.18 31.27
C ASP A 166 20.04 -3.31 29.75
N VAL A 167 19.85 -4.52 29.27
CA VAL A 167 19.78 -4.81 27.84
C VAL A 167 18.32 -5.11 27.49
N GLN A 168 17.64 -4.14 26.92
CA GLN A 168 16.24 -4.29 26.54
C GLN A 168 15.86 -3.38 25.35
N LEU A 169 14.84 -3.83 24.61
CA LEU A 169 14.18 -3.00 23.60
C LEU A 169 13.01 -2.17 24.18
N ALA A 170 12.94 -1.95 25.48
CA ALA A 170 11.76 -1.45 26.18
C ALA A 170 11.12 -0.21 25.51
N GLN A 171 11.95 0.71 25.01
CA GLN A 171 11.49 1.93 24.34
C GLN A 171 11.37 1.76 22.82
N ASN A 172 11.84 0.68 22.24
CA ASN A 172 11.79 0.36 20.82
C ASN A 172 10.91 -0.86 20.53
N GLY A 173 10.21 -1.37 21.54
CA GLY A 173 9.23 -2.43 21.38
C GLY A 173 7.94 -1.91 20.73
N ILE A 174 7.13 -2.83 20.25
CA ILE A 174 5.84 -2.48 19.63
C ILE A 174 4.91 -1.86 20.66
N TRP A 175 4.27 -0.75 20.32
CA TRP A 175 3.22 -0.11 21.12
C TRP A 175 2.09 -1.09 21.45
N GLY A 176 1.79 -1.24 22.73
CA GLY A 176 0.77 -2.19 23.19
C GLY A 176 1.14 -3.67 23.05
N GLY A 177 2.40 -3.97 22.69
CA GLY A 177 2.91 -5.33 22.49
C GLY A 177 2.75 -5.83 21.04
N ARG A 178 3.44 -6.93 20.72
CA ARG A 178 3.47 -7.49 19.35
C ARG A 178 2.08 -7.79 18.77
N GLU A 179 1.17 -8.27 19.61
CA GLU A 179 -0.18 -8.66 19.21
C GLU A 179 -1.07 -7.47 18.80
N SER A 180 -0.71 -6.25 19.23
CA SER A 180 -1.43 -5.03 18.83
C SER A 180 -1.02 -4.51 17.45
N LEU A 181 0.11 -4.95 16.90
CA LEU A 181 0.59 -4.54 15.59
C LEU A 181 -0.19 -5.25 14.47
N GLU A 182 -1.04 -4.53 13.79
CA GLU A 182 -1.63 -4.99 12.54
C GLU A 182 -0.55 -5.06 11.47
N ILE A 183 -0.51 -6.19 10.74
CA ILE A 183 0.36 -6.38 9.57
C ILE A 183 -0.51 -6.54 8.34
N ALA A 184 -0.15 -5.82 7.27
CA ALA A 184 -0.83 -5.86 5.98
C ALA A 184 0.11 -6.29 4.86
N VAL A 185 -0.42 -7.00 3.88
CA VAL A 185 0.33 -7.53 2.75
C VAL A 185 -0.43 -7.26 1.46
N THR A 186 0.27 -6.75 0.45
CA THR A 186 -0.31 -6.50 -0.87
C THR A 186 -0.20 -7.70 -1.79
N GLY A 187 -1.26 -7.95 -2.58
CA GLY A 187 -1.26 -8.85 -3.72
C GLY A 187 -1.30 -8.08 -5.03
N LEU A 188 -0.48 -8.50 -6.00
CA LEU A 188 -0.40 -7.91 -7.33
C LEU A 188 -0.85 -8.90 -8.42
N SER A 189 -0.43 -10.14 -8.32
CA SER A 189 -0.69 -11.18 -9.30
C SER A 189 -1.79 -12.15 -8.86
N LYS A 190 -2.43 -12.81 -9.81
CA LYS A 190 -3.36 -13.90 -9.55
C LYS A 190 -2.68 -15.00 -8.71
N ASN A 191 -3.40 -15.57 -7.75
CA ASN A 191 -2.90 -16.59 -6.82
C ASN A 191 -1.65 -16.14 -6.03
N SER A 192 -1.65 -14.90 -5.55
CA SER A 192 -0.53 -14.27 -4.87
C SER A 192 0.01 -15.11 -3.72
N SER A 193 1.28 -15.53 -3.82
CA SER A 193 1.98 -16.25 -2.76
C SER A 193 2.18 -15.40 -1.51
N SER A 194 2.33 -14.08 -1.65
CA SER A 194 2.38 -13.15 -0.52
C SER A 194 1.04 -13.12 0.24
N LEU A 195 -0.09 -13.13 -0.46
CA LEU A 195 -1.40 -13.20 0.20
C LEU A 195 -1.69 -14.58 0.81
N LYS A 196 -1.21 -15.65 0.21
CA LYS A 196 -1.24 -16.98 0.85
C LYS A 196 -0.50 -16.95 2.19
N TRP A 197 0.75 -16.47 2.19
CA TRP A 197 1.56 -16.31 3.40
C TRP A 197 0.88 -15.41 4.46
N ALA A 198 0.24 -14.34 4.01
CA ALA A 198 -0.53 -13.44 4.89
C ALA A 198 -1.73 -14.15 5.52
N GLY A 199 -2.48 -14.95 4.74
CA GLY A 199 -3.61 -15.74 5.24
C GLY A 199 -3.18 -16.75 6.30
N GLU A 200 -2.08 -17.49 6.08
CA GLU A 200 -1.52 -18.45 7.03
C GLU A 200 -1.15 -17.83 8.38
N ARG A 201 -0.98 -16.49 8.45
CA ARG A 201 -0.62 -15.71 9.65
C ARG A 201 -1.71 -14.76 10.12
N ASN A 202 -2.86 -14.78 9.46
CA ASN A 202 -3.98 -13.88 9.74
C ASN A 202 -3.62 -12.39 9.59
N TYR A 203 -2.74 -12.03 8.64
CA TYR A 203 -2.42 -10.64 8.30
C TYR A 203 -3.44 -10.06 7.34
N SER A 204 -3.62 -8.73 7.32
CA SER A 204 -4.65 -8.06 6.53
C SER A 204 -4.28 -8.06 5.03
N PRO A 205 -5.16 -8.56 4.15
CA PRO A 205 -4.92 -8.59 2.71
C PRO A 205 -5.29 -7.26 2.05
N ILE A 206 -4.44 -6.79 1.13
CA ILE A 206 -4.72 -5.63 0.28
C ILE A 206 -4.59 -6.04 -1.18
N SER A 207 -5.63 -5.80 -1.99
CA SER A 207 -5.58 -5.99 -3.43
C SER A 207 -5.11 -4.71 -4.11
N PHE A 208 -3.95 -4.78 -4.74
CA PHE A 208 -3.36 -3.66 -5.45
C PHE A 208 -3.46 -3.89 -6.95
N PHE A 209 -4.07 -2.96 -7.67
CA PHE A 209 -4.35 -3.03 -9.11
C PHE A 209 -5.04 -4.33 -9.60
N GLY A 210 -5.32 -4.37 -10.90
CA GLY A 210 -5.89 -5.52 -11.60
C GLY A 210 -7.40 -5.45 -11.77
N GLY A 211 -7.90 -6.31 -12.63
CA GLY A 211 -9.32 -6.49 -12.88
C GLY A 211 -10.02 -7.24 -11.73
N THR A 212 -11.32 -7.38 -11.84
CA THR A 212 -12.17 -8.05 -10.84
C THR A 212 -11.79 -9.52 -10.62
N GLU A 213 -11.30 -10.21 -11.65
CA GLU A 213 -10.84 -11.60 -11.53
C GLU A 213 -9.61 -11.72 -10.62
N ILE A 214 -8.62 -10.81 -10.79
CA ILE A 214 -7.43 -10.79 -9.95
C ILE A 214 -7.81 -10.47 -8.50
N MET A 215 -8.69 -9.48 -8.31
CA MET A 215 -9.14 -9.07 -6.98
C MET A 215 -9.88 -10.21 -6.26
N LYS A 216 -10.73 -10.95 -6.99
CA LYS A 216 -11.40 -12.15 -6.47
C LYS A 216 -10.39 -13.23 -6.10
N SER A 217 -9.40 -13.49 -6.96
CA SER A 217 -8.32 -14.44 -6.69
C SER A 217 -7.50 -14.07 -5.45
N HIS A 218 -7.28 -12.78 -5.20
CA HIS A 218 -6.58 -12.32 -4.00
C HIS A 218 -7.33 -12.71 -2.73
N TRP A 219 -8.65 -12.47 -2.69
CA TRP A 219 -9.47 -12.88 -1.57
C TRP A 219 -9.50 -14.40 -1.42
N ASP A 220 -9.80 -15.14 -2.48
CA ASP A 220 -9.94 -16.60 -2.45
C ASP A 220 -8.64 -17.27 -1.96
N THR A 221 -7.48 -16.76 -2.41
CA THR A 221 -6.16 -17.25 -1.97
C THR A 221 -5.93 -16.99 -0.50
N TRP A 222 -6.19 -15.77 -0.03
CA TRP A 222 -6.03 -15.41 1.37
C TRP A 222 -6.99 -16.18 2.28
N GLU A 223 -8.26 -16.25 1.90
CA GLU A 223 -9.30 -16.94 2.67
C GLU A 223 -9.01 -18.42 2.84
N ALA A 224 -8.62 -19.11 1.75
CA ALA A 224 -8.26 -20.53 1.79
C ALA A 224 -7.06 -20.77 2.73
N ALA A 225 -6.05 -19.91 2.67
CA ALA A 225 -4.88 -19.99 3.52
C ALA A 225 -5.22 -19.71 5.01
N ALA A 226 -6.03 -18.70 5.30
CA ALA A 226 -6.48 -18.37 6.65
C ALA A 226 -7.28 -19.54 7.26
N LYS A 227 -8.26 -20.06 6.51
CA LYS A 227 -9.08 -21.21 6.94
C LYS A 227 -8.22 -22.46 7.19
N SER A 228 -7.17 -22.70 6.41
CA SER A 228 -6.26 -23.85 6.60
C SER A 228 -5.51 -23.81 7.92
N LYS A 229 -5.42 -22.63 8.55
CA LYS A 229 -4.79 -22.40 9.87
C LYS A 229 -5.81 -22.16 10.98
N GLY A 230 -7.11 -22.32 10.69
CA GLY A 230 -8.17 -22.17 11.68
C GLY A 230 -8.61 -20.73 11.93
N PHE A 231 -8.17 -19.78 11.10
CA PHE A 231 -8.61 -18.39 11.23
C PHE A 231 -9.95 -18.14 10.53
N ALA A 232 -10.77 -17.28 11.12
CA ALA A 232 -11.99 -16.80 10.50
C ALA A 232 -11.66 -15.80 9.36
N ALA A 233 -12.28 -15.99 8.21
CA ALA A 233 -12.14 -15.06 7.10
C ALA A 233 -13.18 -13.95 7.23
N ASP A 234 -12.73 -12.72 7.47
CA ASP A 234 -13.57 -11.53 7.57
C ASP A 234 -13.22 -10.53 6.47
N ARG A 235 -14.16 -10.30 5.55
CA ARG A 235 -14.00 -9.36 4.44
C ARG A 235 -13.85 -7.90 4.89
N ASN A 236 -14.23 -7.55 6.12
CA ASN A 236 -13.94 -6.23 6.69
C ASN A 236 -12.45 -5.92 6.79
N ARG A 237 -11.60 -6.95 6.77
CA ARG A 237 -10.13 -6.81 6.78
C ARG A 237 -9.52 -6.72 5.39
N PHE A 238 -10.27 -7.04 4.34
CA PHE A 238 -9.83 -6.93 2.96
C PHE A 238 -9.98 -5.50 2.48
N SER A 239 -8.94 -4.93 1.91
CA SER A 239 -9.00 -3.62 1.28
C SER A 239 -8.46 -3.64 -0.14
N ILE A 240 -8.88 -2.66 -0.92
CA ILE A 240 -8.51 -2.51 -2.33
C ILE A 240 -7.87 -1.14 -2.57
N CYS A 241 -6.93 -1.07 -3.51
CA CYS A 241 -6.36 0.18 -3.99
C CYS A 241 -6.92 0.53 -5.37
N ARG A 242 -7.37 1.77 -5.56
CA ARG A 242 -7.98 2.25 -6.82
C ARG A 242 -7.62 3.70 -7.11
N ASP A 243 -7.59 4.00 -8.39
CA ASP A 243 -7.56 5.37 -8.88
C ASP A 243 -8.97 5.95 -8.83
N ILE A 244 -9.15 7.03 -8.08
CA ILE A 244 -10.46 7.65 -7.84
C ILE A 244 -10.37 9.14 -8.13
N PHE A 245 -11.35 9.67 -8.88
CA PHE A 245 -11.49 11.11 -9.09
C PHE A 245 -12.97 11.51 -9.12
N ILE A 246 -13.38 12.37 -8.20
CA ILE A 246 -14.78 12.77 -8.00
C ILE A 246 -14.91 14.28 -8.22
N ALA A 247 -15.95 14.68 -8.98
CA ALA A 247 -16.34 16.07 -9.19
C ALA A 247 -17.86 16.21 -9.23
N ASP A 248 -18.39 17.41 -9.50
CA ASP A 248 -19.84 17.69 -9.53
C ASP A 248 -20.59 16.88 -10.60
N SER A 249 -19.91 16.53 -11.69
CA SER A 249 -20.49 15.74 -12.77
C SER A 249 -19.46 14.75 -13.34
N ASP A 250 -19.96 13.72 -14.04
CA ASP A 250 -19.13 12.71 -14.68
C ASP A 250 -18.19 13.33 -15.73
N ALA A 251 -18.69 14.28 -16.50
CA ALA A 251 -17.91 14.99 -17.52
C ALA A 251 -16.77 15.82 -16.89
N GLU A 252 -17.07 16.51 -15.80
CA GLU A 252 -16.07 17.32 -15.08
C GLU A 252 -15.02 16.45 -14.39
N ALA A 253 -15.44 15.35 -13.74
CA ALA A 253 -14.53 14.39 -13.12
C ALA A 253 -13.57 13.80 -14.16
N LYS A 254 -14.08 13.34 -15.30
CA LYS A 254 -13.28 12.81 -16.40
C LYS A 254 -12.28 13.84 -16.91
N ARG A 255 -12.74 15.06 -17.18
CA ARG A 255 -11.88 16.15 -17.67
C ARG A 255 -10.77 16.50 -16.69
N ARG A 256 -11.09 16.59 -15.37
CA ARG A 256 -10.12 16.90 -14.33
C ARG A 256 -9.15 15.74 -14.09
N ALA A 257 -9.63 14.49 -14.06
CA ALA A 257 -8.80 13.29 -13.86
C ALA A 257 -7.73 13.17 -14.97
N ILE A 258 -8.13 13.30 -16.25
CA ILE A 258 -7.21 13.23 -17.38
C ILE A 258 -6.14 14.35 -17.32
N LYS A 259 -6.50 15.55 -16.86
CA LYS A 259 -5.58 16.70 -16.76
C LYS A 259 -4.77 16.73 -15.46
N SER A 260 -5.02 15.83 -14.52
CA SER A 260 -4.33 15.78 -13.24
C SER A 260 -3.09 14.88 -13.26
N GLY A 261 -2.41 14.78 -12.15
CA GLY A 261 -1.32 13.81 -11.95
C GLY A 261 -1.73 12.37 -12.23
N LEU A 262 -3.01 12.00 -12.03
CA LEU A 262 -3.54 10.69 -12.40
C LEU A 262 -3.39 10.43 -13.89
N GLY A 263 -3.92 11.31 -14.75
CA GLY A 263 -3.80 11.18 -16.20
C GLY A 263 -2.34 11.16 -16.66
N HIS A 264 -1.53 12.08 -16.14
CA HIS A 264 -0.09 12.14 -16.45
C HIS A 264 0.66 10.84 -16.10
N THR A 265 0.42 10.27 -14.91
CA THR A 265 1.06 9.02 -14.49
C THR A 265 0.65 7.87 -15.41
N TRP A 266 -0.64 7.77 -15.74
CA TRP A 266 -1.10 6.71 -16.63
C TRP A 266 -0.54 6.86 -18.04
N GLU A 267 -0.61 8.05 -18.63
CA GLU A 267 -0.15 8.30 -20.00
C GLU A 267 1.35 8.00 -20.18
N HIS A 268 2.18 8.50 -19.27
CA HIS A 268 3.62 8.49 -19.45
C HIS A 268 4.37 7.38 -18.70
N TYR A 269 3.72 6.71 -17.76
CA TYR A 269 4.36 5.66 -16.95
C TYR A 269 3.58 4.34 -16.97
N LEU A 270 2.31 4.33 -16.54
CA LEU A 270 1.60 3.07 -16.38
C LEU A 270 1.16 2.44 -17.70
N VAL A 271 0.64 3.19 -18.66
CA VAL A 271 0.24 2.64 -19.98
C VAL A 271 1.41 1.99 -20.70
N PRO A 272 2.62 2.58 -20.76
CA PRO A 272 3.79 1.90 -21.31
C PRO A 272 4.11 0.58 -20.63
N ILE A 273 4.08 0.55 -19.29
CA ILE A 273 4.33 -0.67 -18.50
C ILE A 273 3.26 -1.72 -18.77
N TYR A 274 1.99 -1.35 -18.72
CA TYR A 274 0.87 -2.26 -18.96
C TYR A 274 0.90 -2.87 -20.37
N LYS A 275 1.30 -2.09 -21.38
CA LYS A 275 1.50 -2.59 -22.75
C LYS A 275 2.68 -3.57 -22.81
N GLN A 276 3.82 -3.22 -22.21
CA GLN A 276 5.02 -4.05 -22.22
C GLN A 276 4.81 -5.41 -21.56
N PHE A 277 4.03 -5.48 -20.49
CA PHE A 277 3.80 -6.71 -19.72
C PHE A 277 2.42 -7.35 -19.96
N ASN A 278 1.68 -6.92 -20.98
CA ASN A 278 0.34 -7.43 -21.34
C ASN A 278 -0.67 -7.40 -20.18
N LEU A 279 -0.66 -6.34 -19.37
CA LEU A 279 -1.49 -6.23 -18.18
C LEU A 279 -2.91 -5.68 -18.45
N PHE A 280 -3.22 -5.31 -19.70
CA PHE A 280 -4.53 -4.77 -20.05
C PHE A 280 -5.63 -5.81 -20.24
N GLU A 281 -5.31 -7.08 -20.45
CA GLU A 281 -6.32 -8.11 -20.75
C GLU A 281 -7.45 -8.17 -19.72
N GLY A 282 -7.12 -8.25 -18.43
CA GLY A 282 -8.12 -8.30 -17.37
C GLY A 282 -8.97 -7.03 -17.27
N ILE A 283 -8.35 -5.87 -17.52
CA ILE A 283 -9.02 -4.57 -17.49
C ILE A 283 -9.99 -4.42 -18.67
N ILE A 284 -9.58 -4.83 -19.86
CA ILE A 284 -10.41 -4.84 -21.06
C ILE A 284 -11.59 -5.80 -20.88
N ALA A 285 -11.34 -7.00 -20.36
CA ALA A 285 -12.40 -7.97 -20.07
C ALA A 285 -13.45 -7.41 -19.09
N ASP A 286 -13.02 -6.72 -18.03
CA ASP A 286 -13.91 -6.10 -17.05
C ASP A 286 -14.80 -4.99 -17.65
N SER A 287 -14.29 -4.27 -18.64
CA SER A 287 -15.03 -3.21 -19.33
C SER A 287 -16.18 -3.74 -20.20
N GLY A 288 -16.15 -5.02 -20.56
CA GLY A 288 -17.08 -5.63 -21.53
C GLY A 288 -16.88 -5.15 -22.96
N LYS A 289 -15.74 -4.49 -23.24
CA LYS A 289 -15.38 -4.04 -24.58
C LYS A 289 -14.46 -5.08 -25.25
N ASN A 290 -14.52 -5.13 -26.56
CA ASN A 290 -13.60 -5.94 -27.36
C ASN A 290 -12.71 -4.99 -28.17
N ILE A 291 -11.64 -4.52 -27.52
CA ILE A 291 -10.66 -3.61 -28.12
C ILE A 291 -9.26 -4.21 -28.01
N ASP A 292 -8.40 -3.84 -28.93
CA ASP A 292 -6.98 -4.16 -28.85
C ASP A 292 -6.31 -3.35 -27.71
N PRO A 293 -5.39 -3.94 -26.93
CA PRO A 293 -4.65 -3.23 -25.89
C PRO A 293 -3.97 -1.93 -26.35
N SER A 294 -3.60 -1.81 -27.63
CA SER A 294 -3.03 -0.58 -28.20
C SER A 294 -4.01 0.57 -28.26
N GLN A 295 -5.32 0.30 -28.26
CA GLN A 295 -6.40 1.28 -28.32
C GLN A 295 -6.80 1.83 -26.94
N VAL A 296 -6.21 1.31 -25.87
CA VAL A 296 -6.44 1.84 -24.52
C VAL A 296 -5.84 3.24 -24.40
N ASP A 297 -6.70 4.23 -24.27
CA ASP A 297 -6.38 5.64 -24.11
C ASP A 297 -6.91 6.20 -22.78
N MET A 298 -6.70 7.48 -22.53
CA MET A 298 -7.13 8.14 -21.29
C MET A 298 -8.66 8.20 -21.16
N ASP A 299 -9.38 8.28 -22.27
CA ASP A 299 -10.84 8.27 -22.26
C ASP A 299 -11.38 6.91 -21.84
N PHE A 300 -10.81 5.83 -22.38
CA PHE A 300 -11.12 4.46 -21.96
C PHE A 300 -10.82 4.22 -20.48
N LEU A 301 -9.66 4.67 -19.99
CA LEU A 301 -9.28 4.54 -18.60
C LEU A 301 -10.24 5.27 -17.66
N ALA A 302 -10.60 6.50 -17.96
CA ALA A 302 -11.53 7.28 -17.15
C ALA A 302 -12.95 6.69 -17.11
N GLU A 303 -13.38 6.08 -18.22
CA GLU A 303 -14.71 5.49 -18.31
C GLU A 303 -14.80 4.11 -17.65
N HIS A 304 -13.79 3.25 -17.86
CA HIS A 304 -13.87 1.83 -17.55
C HIS A 304 -12.94 1.37 -16.41
N VAL A 305 -11.87 2.09 -16.13
CA VAL A 305 -10.82 1.65 -15.18
C VAL A 305 -10.84 2.47 -13.90
N TRP A 306 -10.81 3.80 -14.03
CA TRP A 306 -10.83 4.67 -12.87
C TRP A 306 -12.23 4.77 -12.28
N LEU A 307 -12.30 4.88 -10.98
CA LEU A 307 -13.54 5.23 -10.28
C LEU A 307 -13.74 6.75 -10.41
N CYS A 308 -14.08 7.17 -11.62
CA CYS A 308 -14.19 8.56 -12.01
C CYS A 308 -15.64 8.92 -12.29
N GLY A 309 -16.13 10.04 -11.74
CA GLY A 309 -17.50 10.51 -11.94
C GLY A 309 -18.00 11.41 -10.81
N SER A 310 -19.31 11.67 -10.84
CA SER A 310 -20.05 12.25 -9.72
C SER A 310 -20.07 11.28 -8.53
N PRO A 311 -20.36 11.74 -7.30
CA PRO A 311 -20.48 10.84 -6.14
C PRO A 311 -21.41 9.65 -6.40
N GLU A 312 -22.57 9.87 -7.01
CA GLU A 312 -23.55 8.85 -7.35
C GLU A 312 -22.99 7.83 -8.37
N THR A 313 -22.25 8.30 -9.35
CA THR A 313 -21.60 7.42 -10.35
C THR A 313 -20.51 6.58 -9.71
N VAL A 314 -19.70 7.15 -8.81
CA VAL A 314 -18.65 6.40 -8.12
C VAL A 314 -19.25 5.37 -7.17
N VAL A 315 -20.32 5.67 -6.46
CA VAL A 315 -21.08 4.68 -5.65
C VAL A 315 -21.50 3.50 -6.52
N ARG A 316 -22.20 3.74 -7.65
CA ARG A 316 -22.62 2.66 -8.56
C ARG A 316 -21.45 1.84 -9.12
N LYS A 317 -20.33 2.49 -9.48
CA LYS A 317 -19.14 1.80 -9.96
C LYS A 317 -18.56 0.87 -8.87
N LEU A 318 -18.48 1.33 -7.63
CA LEU A 318 -18.00 0.53 -6.49
C LEU A 318 -18.92 -0.66 -6.20
N GLU A 319 -20.23 -0.44 -6.13
CA GLU A 319 -21.20 -1.50 -5.89
C GLU A 319 -21.16 -2.59 -6.98
N ARG A 320 -21.03 -2.18 -8.24
CA ARG A 320 -20.87 -3.12 -9.36
C ARG A 320 -19.59 -3.97 -9.25
N VAL A 321 -18.48 -3.39 -8.79
CA VAL A 321 -17.25 -4.15 -8.54
C VAL A 321 -17.46 -5.10 -7.35
N ALA A 322 -18.13 -4.66 -6.30
CA ALA A 322 -18.42 -5.50 -5.13
C ALA A 322 -19.30 -6.71 -5.47
N GLU A 323 -20.32 -6.54 -6.30
CA GLU A 323 -21.16 -7.64 -6.81
C GLU A 323 -20.34 -8.74 -7.50
N LYS A 324 -19.31 -8.34 -8.28
CA LYS A 324 -18.45 -9.30 -9.00
C LYS A 324 -17.41 -9.99 -8.10
N THR A 325 -17.02 -9.38 -7.01
CA THR A 325 -15.86 -9.81 -6.19
C THR A 325 -16.23 -10.28 -4.81
N GLY A 326 -17.47 -10.05 -4.37
CA GLY A 326 -17.98 -10.36 -3.03
C GLY A 326 -17.65 -9.29 -1.97
N GLY A 327 -17.17 -8.11 -2.38
CA GLY A 327 -16.98 -6.94 -1.53
C GLY A 327 -15.69 -6.90 -0.70
N TRP A 328 -15.55 -5.83 0.07
CA TRP A 328 -14.36 -5.51 0.89
C TRP A 328 -14.70 -4.50 1.99
N GLY A 329 -13.87 -4.41 3.04
CA GLY A 329 -14.07 -3.49 4.17
C GLY A 329 -13.43 -2.11 3.98
N GLY A 330 -12.40 -1.99 3.13
CA GLY A 330 -11.65 -0.74 2.93
C GLY A 330 -11.29 -0.42 1.49
N ILE A 331 -11.27 0.87 1.14
CA ILE A 331 -10.77 1.36 -0.14
C ILE A 331 -9.65 2.38 0.07
N ASN A 332 -8.58 2.23 -0.69
CA ASN A 332 -7.42 3.10 -0.64
C ASN A 332 -7.26 3.81 -1.99
N VAL A 333 -7.22 5.13 -1.94
CA VAL A 333 -7.02 5.97 -3.14
C VAL A 333 -5.54 6.05 -3.45
N ASN A 334 -5.13 5.67 -4.66
CA ASN A 334 -3.79 5.92 -5.13
C ASN A 334 -3.57 7.42 -5.29
N SER A 335 -2.49 7.94 -4.71
CA SER A 335 -2.11 9.33 -4.93
C SER A 335 -1.20 9.45 -6.15
N HIS A 336 -1.27 10.62 -6.77
CA HIS A 336 -0.47 11.00 -7.93
C HIS A 336 0.11 12.40 -7.74
N ASP A 337 1.03 12.81 -8.62
CA ASP A 337 1.62 14.16 -8.60
C ASP A 337 0.55 15.22 -8.91
N ASN A 338 0.04 15.84 -7.86
CA ASN A 338 -0.86 17.00 -7.97
C ASN A 338 -0.23 18.26 -7.33
N ILE A 339 1.12 18.31 -7.29
CA ILE A 339 1.88 19.38 -6.61
C ILE A 339 1.53 20.76 -7.16
N ASP A 340 1.46 20.90 -8.49
CA ASP A 340 1.21 22.19 -9.16
C ASP A 340 -0.26 22.65 -9.02
N ASN A 341 -1.20 21.69 -8.89
CA ASN A 341 -2.63 22.00 -8.74
C ASN A 341 -3.32 21.00 -7.81
N PRO A 342 -3.11 21.11 -6.50
CA PRO A 342 -3.60 20.13 -5.53
C PRO A 342 -5.12 20.19 -5.27
N ALA A 343 -5.75 21.34 -5.44
CA ALA A 343 -7.12 21.58 -5.00
C ALA A 343 -8.16 20.61 -5.59
N PRO A 344 -8.18 20.29 -6.90
CA PRO A 344 -9.16 19.35 -7.45
C PRO A 344 -9.03 17.92 -6.90
N PHE A 345 -7.81 17.47 -6.62
CA PHE A 345 -7.58 16.15 -6.04
C PHE A 345 -7.98 16.10 -4.57
N ILE A 346 -7.64 17.13 -3.79
CA ILE A 346 -8.04 17.26 -2.39
C ILE A 346 -9.58 17.32 -2.28
N GLU A 347 -10.25 18.09 -3.14
CA GLU A 347 -11.71 18.10 -3.23
C GLU A 347 -12.28 16.71 -3.51
N SER A 348 -11.68 15.97 -4.43
CA SER A 348 -12.08 14.59 -4.74
C SER A 348 -11.96 13.67 -3.52
N LEU A 349 -10.89 13.77 -2.73
CA LEU A 349 -10.73 13.01 -1.49
C LEU A 349 -11.82 13.37 -0.46
N GLN A 350 -12.09 14.66 -0.27
CA GLN A 350 -13.13 15.12 0.66
C GLN A 350 -14.51 14.60 0.26
N ARG A 351 -14.83 14.60 -1.04
CA ARG A 351 -16.09 14.04 -1.56
C ARG A 351 -16.17 12.52 -1.38
N LEU A 352 -15.06 11.80 -1.60
CA LEU A 352 -15.01 10.36 -1.33
C LEU A 352 -15.40 10.08 0.13
N ALA A 353 -14.78 10.76 1.08
CA ALA A 353 -15.02 10.54 2.49
C ALA A 353 -16.45 10.92 2.92
N LYS A 354 -16.99 12.04 2.42
CA LYS A 354 -18.26 12.62 2.88
C LYS A 354 -19.48 12.13 2.09
N GLU A 355 -19.33 11.88 0.79
CA GLU A 355 -20.45 11.68 -0.12
C GLU A 355 -20.54 10.25 -0.68
N VAL A 356 -19.41 9.52 -0.71
CA VAL A 356 -19.36 8.16 -1.27
C VAL A 356 -19.24 7.10 -0.19
N CYS A 357 -18.19 7.13 0.65
CA CYS A 357 -17.94 6.09 1.65
C CYS A 357 -19.11 5.82 2.62
N PRO A 358 -19.92 6.81 3.04
CA PRO A 358 -21.08 6.56 3.88
C PRO A 358 -22.27 5.90 3.16
N LYS A 359 -22.35 6.04 1.83
CA LYS A 359 -23.51 5.59 1.03
C LYS A 359 -23.28 4.24 0.37
N VAL A 360 -22.04 3.90 0.05
CA VAL A 360 -21.72 2.69 -0.72
C VAL A 360 -21.92 1.42 0.11
N LYS A 361 -22.58 0.43 -0.51
CA LYS A 361 -22.84 -0.90 0.07
C LYS A 361 -21.95 -1.92 -0.65
N VAL A 362 -20.84 -2.30 -0.04
CA VAL A 362 -19.87 -3.23 -0.64
C VAL A 362 -19.68 -4.52 0.16
N LEU A 363 -20.37 -4.68 1.28
CA LEU A 363 -20.49 -5.89 2.10
C LEU A 363 -21.95 -6.14 2.42
#